data_0bd206d7799e7b10e2dcfbbfcba56f85
#
_entry.id   0bd206d7799e7b10e2dcfbbfcba56f85
#
_cell.length_a   1.000
_cell.length_b   1.000
_cell.length_c   1.000
_cell.angle_alpha   90.00
_cell.angle_beta   90.00
_cell.angle_gamma   90.00
#
_symmetry.space_group_name_H-M   'P 1'
#
loop_
_entity.id
_entity.type
_entity.pdbx_description
1 polymer ?
#
loop_
_entity_poly.entity_id
_entity_poly.type
_entity_poly.pdbx_seq_one_letter_code
_entity_poly.pdbx_strand_id
1 'polypeptide(L)'
;HLTATLPAPVVAMLGDRQEGNAPLPAAVGDWLEQELSISIGQRPAEWSDMELYLSMPGPGTDAWLSIDRETGAVEYERTRRGWISYFNDLHKGRNAGPAWGWFLDIFAMACLVFCITGLFLLYLHGRQRRMTWPMVGLGLLVPLLIALLFIH
;
A
#
# COMPACT_ATOMS: atom_id res chain seq x y z
N HIS A 1 -4.38 -3.63 20.04
CA HIS A 1 -5.70 -4.26 19.98
C HIS A 1 -6.67 -3.42 20.81
N LEU A 2 -7.77 -2.98 20.22
CA LEU A 2 -8.83 -2.23 20.89
C LEU A 2 -10.14 -2.96 20.64
N THR A 3 -10.98 -3.01 21.65
CA THR A 3 -12.33 -3.57 21.57
C THR A 3 -13.33 -2.55 22.09
N ALA A 4 -14.44 -2.39 21.40
CA ALA A 4 -15.53 -1.49 21.79
C ALA A 4 -16.87 -2.07 21.34
N THR A 5 -17.95 -1.46 21.71
CA THR A 5 -19.29 -1.87 21.28
C THR A 5 -20.04 -0.66 20.73
N LEU A 6 -20.58 -0.81 19.52
CA LEU A 6 -21.38 0.23 18.87
C LEU A 6 -22.69 0.45 19.66
N PRO A 7 -23.18 1.70 19.75
CA PRO A 7 -24.51 1.99 20.28
C PRO A 7 -25.59 1.32 19.43
N ALA A 8 -26.65 0.84 20.07
CA ALA A 8 -27.76 0.15 19.41
C ALA A 8 -28.36 0.88 18.18
N PRO A 9 -28.54 2.24 18.18
CA PRO A 9 -29.05 2.94 17.01
C PRO A 9 -28.10 2.90 15.81
N VAL A 10 -26.78 2.78 16.05
CA VAL A 10 -25.77 2.68 14.98
C VAL A 10 -25.70 1.25 14.43
N VAL A 11 -25.84 0.24 15.30
CA VAL A 11 -25.96 -1.17 14.89
C VAL A 11 -27.17 -1.39 13.99
N ALA A 12 -28.31 -0.77 14.28
CA ALA A 12 -29.51 -0.88 13.45
C ALA A 12 -29.29 -0.38 12.01
N MET A 13 -28.36 0.54 11.78
CA MET A 13 -28.01 1.04 10.43
C MET A 13 -27.14 0.04 9.63
N LEU A 14 -26.57 -0.95 10.29
CA LEU A 14 -25.76 -2.00 9.64
C LEU A 14 -26.61 -3.14 9.09
N GLY A 15 -27.84 -3.32 9.64
CA GLY A 15 -28.69 -4.47 9.33
C GLY A 15 -29.28 -4.52 7.92
N ASP A 16 -29.46 -3.38 7.25
CA ASP A 16 -30.17 -3.28 5.97
C ASP A 16 -29.30 -3.40 4.71
N ARG A 17 -27.98 -3.61 4.83
CA ARG A 17 -27.10 -3.70 3.67
C ARG A 17 -26.82 -5.13 3.24
N GLN A 18 -26.90 -5.33 1.91
CA GLN A 18 -26.52 -6.59 1.27
C GLN A 18 -25.00 -6.78 1.28
N GLU A 19 -24.56 -8.04 1.12
CA GLU A 19 -23.16 -8.41 0.94
C GLU A 19 -22.50 -7.63 -0.20
N GLY A 20 -21.22 -7.33 -0.06
CA GLY A 20 -20.42 -6.67 -1.09
C GLY A 20 -19.43 -5.66 -0.53
N ASN A 21 -18.78 -4.93 -1.43
CA ASN A 21 -17.83 -3.86 -1.08
C ASN A 21 -18.56 -2.51 -1.09
N ALA A 22 -18.69 -1.90 0.08
CA ALA A 22 -19.29 -0.58 0.20
C ALA A 22 -18.64 0.22 1.35
N PRO A 23 -18.60 1.57 1.24
CA PRO A 23 -18.11 2.38 2.34
C PRO A 23 -19.01 2.28 3.57
N LEU A 24 -18.42 2.48 4.75
CA LEU A 24 -19.18 2.51 6.00
C LEU A 24 -20.17 3.69 6.01
N PRO A 25 -21.30 3.54 6.72
CA PRO A 25 -22.18 4.68 7.01
C PRO A 25 -21.42 5.77 7.77
N ALA A 26 -21.70 7.04 7.45
CA ALA A 26 -21.03 8.17 8.09
C ALA A 26 -21.14 8.12 9.63
N ALA A 27 -22.29 7.74 10.15
CA ALA A 27 -22.53 7.62 11.59
C ALA A 27 -21.58 6.64 12.29
N VAL A 28 -21.22 5.52 11.63
CA VAL A 28 -20.24 4.56 12.15
C VAL A 28 -18.84 5.17 12.13
N GLY A 29 -18.49 5.86 11.02
CA GLY A 29 -17.21 6.54 10.87
C GLY A 29 -17.01 7.62 11.94
N ASP A 30 -18.01 8.47 12.14
CA ASP A 30 -17.97 9.54 13.13
C ASP A 30 -17.85 8.99 14.56
N TRP A 31 -18.55 7.90 14.87
CA TRP A 31 -18.43 7.25 16.17
C TRP A 31 -17.02 6.65 16.40
N LEU A 32 -16.46 5.97 15.40
CA LEU A 32 -15.11 5.40 15.47
C LEU A 32 -14.04 6.48 15.65
N GLU A 33 -14.23 7.64 15.02
CA GLU A 33 -13.32 8.77 15.15
C GLU A 33 -13.40 9.40 16.55
N GLN A 34 -14.62 9.55 17.10
CA GLN A 34 -14.85 10.15 18.42
C GLN A 34 -14.42 9.23 19.57
N GLU A 35 -14.79 7.96 19.53
CA GLU A 35 -14.52 7.02 20.63
C GLU A 35 -13.14 6.38 20.59
N LEU A 36 -12.69 5.99 19.40
CA LEU A 36 -11.46 5.23 19.24
C LEU A 36 -10.33 6.03 18.58
N SER A 37 -10.59 7.28 18.16
CA SER A 37 -9.66 8.12 17.40
C SER A 37 -9.16 7.43 16.12
N ILE A 38 -10.01 6.62 15.47
CA ILE A 38 -9.73 5.90 14.26
C ILE A 38 -10.40 6.60 13.09
N SER A 39 -9.61 7.19 12.18
CA SER A 39 -10.13 7.76 10.95
C SER A 39 -10.13 6.72 9.83
N ILE A 40 -11.32 6.31 9.41
CA ILE A 40 -11.50 5.27 8.36
C ILE A 40 -11.56 5.86 6.95
N GLY A 41 -11.90 7.15 6.80
CA GLY A 41 -12.11 7.79 5.52
C GLY A 41 -13.24 7.13 4.71
N GLN A 42 -13.18 7.22 3.37
CA GLN A 42 -14.15 6.58 2.46
C GLN A 42 -13.63 5.24 1.91
N ARG A 43 -12.96 4.45 2.73
CA ARG A 43 -12.46 3.14 2.28
C ARG A 43 -13.62 2.16 2.15
N PRO A 44 -13.64 1.32 1.09
CA PRO A 44 -14.61 0.26 0.97
C PRO A 44 -14.36 -0.80 2.04
N ALA A 45 -15.40 -1.19 2.74
CA ALA A 45 -15.40 -2.31 3.65
C ALA A 45 -16.04 -3.52 2.96
N GLU A 46 -15.58 -4.70 3.32
CA GLU A 46 -16.18 -5.97 2.89
C GLU A 46 -17.35 -6.28 3.84
N TRP A 47 -18.55 -6.39 3.28
CA TRP A 47 -19.77 -6.68 4.00
C TRP A 47 -20.12 -8.15 3.81
N SER A 48 -20.19 -8.89 4.90
CA SER A 48 -20.75 -10.24 4.96
C SER A 48 -22.04 -10.25 5.77
N ASP A 49 -22.70 -11.39 5.84
CA ASP A 49 -23.94 -11.55 6.61
C ASP A 49 -23.75 -11.28 8.10
N MET A 50 -22.61 -11.70 8.66
CA MET A 50 -22.33 -11.64 10.10
C MET A 50 -21.43 -10.49 10.49
N GLU A 51 -20.47 -10.13 9.64
CA GLU A 51 -19.44 -9.15 9.98
C GLU A 51 -19.16 -8.18 8.85
N LEU A 52 -18.62 -7.06 9.22
CA LEU A 52 -18.08 -6.04 8.34
C LEU A 52 -16.57 -5.95 8.59
N TYR A 53 -15.78 -6.19 7.55
CA TYR A 53 -14.33 -6.17 7.63
C TYR A 53 -13.75 -5.00 6.83
N LEU A 54 -12.88 -4.22 7.46
CA LEU A 54 -12.20 -3.09 6.85
C LEU A 54 -10.69 -3.22 7.01
N SER A 55 -9.98 -3.39 5.89
CA SER A 55 -8.53 -3.36 5.87
C SER A 55 -7.99 -1.94 5.71
N MET A 56 -7.07 -1.54 6.57
CA MET A 56 -6.47 -0.21 6.61
C MET A 56 -4.93 -0.28 6.57
N PRO A 57 -4.34 -0.80 5.48
CA PRO A 57 -2.89 -0.88 5.37
C PRO A 57 -2.28 0.52 5.23
N GLY A 58 -1.11 0.70 5.83
CA GLY A 58 -0.26 1.88 5.70
C GLY A 58 1.21 1.52 5.53
N PRO A 59 2.09 2.48 5.21
CA PRO A 59 3.51 2.22 5.09
C PRO A 59 4.09 1.64 6.39
N GLY A 60 4.66 0.43 6.34
CA GLY A 60 5.20 -0.27 7.51
C GLY A 60 4.19 -0.59 8.60
N THR A 61 2.90 -0.46 8.32
CA THR A 61 1.82 -0.78 9.26
C THR A 61 0.70 -1.56 8.56
N ASP A 62 0.11 -2.50 9.29
CA ASP A 62 -1.17 -3.11 8.93
C ASP A 62 -2.16 -2.79 10.03
N ALA A 63 -3.34 -2.40 9.64
CA ALA A 63 -4.47 -2.26 10.55
C ALA A 63 -5.71 -2.88 9.92
N TRP A 64 -6.57 -3.43 10.75
CA TRP A 64 -7.86 -3.94 10.35
C TRP A 64 -8.90 -3.64 11.42
N LEU A 65 -10.11 -3.51 10.98
CA LEU A 65 -11.29 -3.29 11.81
C LEU A 65 -12.32 -4.34 11.42
N SER A 66 -12.87 -5.05 12.40
CA SER A 66 -14.03 -5.92 12.24
C SER A 66 -15.17 -5.41 13.10
N ILE A 67 -16.39 -5.44 12.58
CA ILE A 67 -17.61 -5.08 13.29
C ILE A 67 -18.61 -6.21 13.11
N ASP A 68 -19.00 -6.83 14.21
CA ASP A 68 -20.08 -7.80 14.23
C ASP A 68 -21.42 -7.07 14.05
N ARG A 69 -22.23 -7.51 13.09
CA ARG A 69 -23.46 -6.83 12.68
C ARG A 69 -24.64 -7.10 13.63
N GLU A 70 -24.60 -8.20 14.38
CA GLU A 70 -25.65 -8.51 15.33
C GLU A 70 -25.42 -7.88 16.70
N THR A 71 -24.20 -8.01 17.21
CA THR A 71 -23.85 -7.56 18.56
C THR A 71 -23.31 -6.14 18.59
N GLY A 72 -22.85 -5.62 17.46
CA GLY A 72 -22.16 -4.32 17.38
C GLY A 72 -20.75 -4.37 17.99
N ALA A 73 -20.19 -5.56 18.25
CA ALA A 73 -18.84 -5.67 18.76
C ALA A 73 -17.82 -5.18 17.71
N VAL A 74 -16.95 -4.29 18.12
CA VAL A 74 -15.90 -3.69 17.28
C VAL A 74 -14.56 -4.21 17.76
N GLU A 75 -13.80 -4.79 16.85
CA GLU A 75 -12.42 -5.17 17.07
C GLU A 75 -11.51 -4.40 16.13
N TYR A 76 -10.49 -3.77 16.68
CA TYR A 76 -9.48 -3.03 15.93
C TYR A 76 -8.09 -3.50 16.32
N GLU A 77 -7.30 -3.86 15.35
CA GLU A 77 -5.90 -4.18 15.55
C GLU A 77 -5.01 -3.38 14.62
N ARG A 78 -3.92 -2.88 15.17
CA ARG A 78 -2.87 -2.19 14.43
C ARG A 78 -1.52 -2.78 14.75
N THR A 79 -0.88 -3.36 13.73
CA THR A 79 0.46 -3.94 13.81
C THR A 79 1.47 -3.03 13.14
N ARG A 80 2.56 -2.70 13.83
CA ARG A 80 3.69 -1.93 13.27
C ARG A 80 4.83 -2.89 12.97
N ARG A 81 5.27 -2.92 11.70
CA ARG A 81 6.35 -3.79 11.23
C ARG A 81 7.75 -3.16 11.33
N GLY A 82 7.86 -1.98 11.93
CA GLY A 82 9.12 -1.29 12.16
C GLY A 82 9.63 -0.47 10.97
N TRP A 83 10.77 0.21 11.19
CA TRP A 83 11.34 1.17 10.25
C TRP A 83 11.79 0.56 8.92
N ILE A 84 12.33 -0.65 8.93
CA ILE A 84 12.79 -1.34 7.72
C ILE A 84 11.61 -1.59 6.79
N SER A 85 10.48 -2.08 7.33
CA SER A 85 9.26 -2.29 6.55
C SER A 85 8.68 -0.97 6.03
N TYR A 86 8.72 0.09 6.84
CA TYR A 86 8.28 1.41 6.45
C TYR A 86 9.04 1.94 5.21
N PHE A 87 10.37 1.93 5.25
CA PHE A 87 11.19 2.37 4.13
C PHE A 87 11.05 1.46 2.90
N ASN A 88 10.88 0.16 3.10
CA ASN A 88 10.66 -0.77 2.00
C ASN A 88 9.31 -0.52 1.30
N ASP A 89 8.26 -0.25 2.07
CA ASP A 89 6.94 0.08 1.53
C ASP A 89 6.95 1.44 0.81
N LEU A 90 7.66 2.44 1.36
CA LEU A 90 7.88 3.72 0.66
C LEU A 90 8.63 3.52 -0.66
N HIS A 91 9.72 2.74 -0.65
CA HIS A 91 10.51 2.49 -1.85
C HIS A 91 9.70 1.78 -2.95
N LYS A 92 8.80 0.88 -2.55
CA LYS A 92 7.89 0.17 -3.46
C LYS A 92 6.62 0.96 -3.83
N GLY A 93 6.38 2.12 -3.21
CA GLY A 93 5.13 2.87 -3.36
C GLY A 93 3.90 2.19 -2.77
N ARG A 94 4.10 1.16 -1.89
CA ARG A 94 3.00 0.39 -1.32
C ARG A 94 2.32 1.16 -0.19
N ASN A 95 1.01 1.34 -0.30
CA ASN A 95 0.17 1.97 0.74
C ASN A 95 0.63 3.39 1.15
N ALA A 96 1.41 4.07 0.31
CA ALA A 96 2.02 5.37 0.61
C ALA A 96 1.21 6.58 0.08
N GLY A 97 0.03 6.30 -0.50
CA GLY A 97 -0.85 7.32 -1.05
C GLY A 97 -0.50 7.75 -2.48
N PRO A 98 -1.46 8.38 -3.20
CA PRO A 98 -1.31 8.72 -4.62
C PRO A 98 -0.21 9.75 -4.88
N ALA A 99 -0.01 10.72 -3.99
CA ALA A 99 1.03 11.74 -4.14
C ALA A 99 2.44 11.14 -4.14
N TRP A 100 2.68 10.13 -3.30
CA TRP A 100 3.95 9.41 -3.26
C TRP A 100 4.15 8.54 -4.51
N GLY A 101 3.09 7.90 -5.01
CA GLY A 101 3.11 7.17 -6.28
C GLY A 101 3.55 8.07 -7.43
N TRP A 102 2.94 9.23 -7.59
CA TRP A 102 3.34 10.23 -8.60
C TRP A 102 4.80 10.66 -8.48
N PHE A 103 5.27 10.88 -7.26
CA PHE A 103 6.68 11.22 -7.02
C PHE A 103 7.61 10.10 -7.52
N LEU A 104 7.31 8.84 -7.21
CA LEU A 104 8.10 7.69 -7.66
C LEU A 104 8.11 7.54 -9.18
N ASP A 105 6.97 7.73 -9.84
CA ASP A 105 6.86 7.65 -11.30
C ASP A 105 7.69 8.73 -11.99
N ILE A 106 7.61 9.98 -11.52
CA ILE A 106 8.43 11.09 -12.03
C ILE A 106 9.91 10.82 -11.79
N PHE A 107 10.27 10.34 -10.61
CA PHE A 107 11.66 10.00 -10.26
C PHE A 107 12.19 8.84 -11.12
N ALA A 108 11.40 7.80 -11.33
CA ALA A 108 11.76 6.67 -12.20
C ALA A 108 11.98 7.13 -13.65
N MET A 109 11.10 8.00 -14.16
CA MET A 109 11.24 8.58 -15.50
C MET A 109 12.52 9.43 -15.62
N ALA A 110 12.82 10.26 -14.63
CA ALA A 110 14.04 11.05 -14.59
C ALA A 110 15.29 10.16 -14.58
N CYS A 111 15.29 9.07 -13.78
CA CYS A 111 16.36 8.09 -13.77
C CYS A 111 16.54 7.40 -15.15
N LEU A 112 15.44 7.06 -15.81
CA LEU A 112 15.48 6.47 -17.15
C LEU A 112 16.12 7.43 -18.16
N VAL A 113 15.70 8.69 -18.18
CA VAL A 113 16.30 9.71 -19.05
C VAL A 113 17.78 9.87 -18.76
N PHE A 114 18.16 9.92 -17.48
CA PHE A 114 19.55 10.02 -17.07
C PHE A 114 20.38 8.81 -17.52
N CYS A 115 19.85 7.59 -17.41
CA CYS A 115 20.52 6.38 -17.89
C CYS A 115 20.70 6.40 -19.41
N ILE A 116 19.67 6.80 -20.17
CA ILE A 116 19.74 6.86 -21.63
C ILE A 116 20.77 7.92 -22.07
N THR A 117 20.73 9.10 -21.47
CA THR A 117 21.70 10.17 -21.79
C THR A 117 23.12 9.77 -21.39
N GLY A 118 23.30 9.10 -20.25
CA GLY A 118 24.58 8.53 -19.83
C GLY A 118 25.15 7.50 -20.82
N LEU A 119 24.29 6.58 -21.31
CA LEU A 119 24.66 5.62 -22.35
C LEU A 119 25.02 6.30 -23.66
N PHE A 120 24.29 7.37 -24.04
CA PHE A 120 24.58 8.13 -25.23
C PHE A 120 25.95 8.86 -25.13
N LEU A 121 26.22 9.50 -23.99
CA LEU A 121 27.53 10.10 -23.72
C LEU A 121 28.65 9.04 -23.74
N LEU A 122 28.40 7.88 -23.17
CA LEU A 122 29.35 6.76 -23.19
C LEU A 122 29.62 6.29 -24.61
N TYR A 123 28.57 6.20 -25.45
CA TYR A 123 28.72 5.87 -26.87
C TYR A 123 29.62 6.87 -27.61
N LEU A 124 29.45 8.16 -27.38
CA LEU A 124 30.24 9.20 -28.03
C LEU A 124 31.71 9.22 -27.55
N HIS A 125 31.96 8.98 -26.27
CA HIS A 125 33.29 9.14 -25.66
C HIS A 125 33.99 7.81 -25.31
N GLY A 126 33.26 6.69 -25.30
CA GLY A 126 33.79 5.37 -24.92
C GLY A 126 34.66 4.67 -25.97
N ARG A 127 34.85 5.27 -27.15
CA ARG A 127 35.54 4.65 -28.28
C ARG A 127 37.00 4.34 -28.02
N GLN A 128 37.63 4.99 -27.05
CA GLN A 128 39.03 4.77 -26.68
C GLN A 128 39.24 3.74 -25.55
N ARG A 129 38.17 3.29 -24.89
CA ARG A 129 38.25 2.36 -23.76
C ARG A 129 37.64 0.99 -24.12
N ARG A 130 38.50 0.04 -24.45
CA ARG A 130 38.09 -1.32 -24.88
C ARG A 130 37.25 -2.10 -23.87
N MET A 131 37.41 -1.82 -22.56
CA MET A 131 36.71 -2.53 -21.48
C MET A 131 35.31 -1.97 -21.17
N THR A 132 34.93 -0.81 -21.69
CA THR A 132 33.66 -0.14 -21.36
C THR A 132 32.46 -0.93 -21.85
N TRP A 133 32.50 -1.40 -23.10
CA TRP A 133 31.35 -2.13 -23.69
C TRP A 133 31.12 -3.52 -23.07
N PRO A 134 32.19 -4.33 -22.79
CA PRO A 134 32.02 -5.56 -22.03
C PRO A 134 31.42 -5.35 -20.65
N MET A 135 31.81 -4.29 -19.94
CA MET A 135 31.24 -3.96 -18.61
C MET A 135 29.75 -3.55 -18.67
N VAL A 136 29.38 -2.75 -19.66
CA VAL A 136 27.97 -2.39 -19.89
C VAL A 136 27.14 -3.63 -20.21
N GLY A 137 27.68 -4.50 -21.11
CA GLY A 137 27.02 -5.77 -21.43
C GLY A 137 26.84 -6.68 -20.21
N LEU A 138 27.88 -6.81 -19.38
CA LEU A 138 27.81 -7.58 -18.12
C LEU A 138 26.81 -7.00 -17.15
N GLY A 139 26.81 -5.67 -16.99
CA GLY A 139 25.85 -4.95 -16.11
C GLY A 139 24.39 -5.14 -16.53
N LEU A 140 24.11 -5.42 -17.79
CA LEU A 140 22.78 -5.69 -18.30
C LEU A 140 22.44 -7.19 -18.26
N LEU A 141 23.40 -8.03 -18.57
CA LEU A 141 23.21 -9.48 -18.72
C LEU A 141 23.10 -10.19 -17.37
N VAL A 142 23.87 -9.77 -16.36
CA VAL A 142 23.84 -10.40 -15.03
C VAL A 142 22.48 -10.23 -14.34
N PRO A 143 21.90 -9.03 -14.21
CA PRO A 143 20.54 -8.89 -13.64
C PRO A 143 19.48 -9.63 -14.43
N LEU A 144 19.59 -9.64 -15.76
CA LEU A 144 18.64 -10.37 -16.62
C LEU A 144 18.71 -11.87 -16.37
N LEU A 145 19.91 -12.45 -16.27
CA LEU A 145 20.10 -13.87 -15.96
C LEU A 145 19.59 -14.22 -14.56
N ILE A 146 19.85 -13.36 -13.57
CA ILE A 146 19.32 -13.55 -12.21
C ILE A 146 17.80 -13.53 -12.23
N ALA A 147 17.19 -12.57 -12.94
CA ALA A 147 15.75 -12.49 -13.07
C ALA A 147 15.14 -13.74 -13.72
N LEU A 148 15.74 -14.23 -14.82
CA LEU A 148 15.27 -15.42 -15.52
C LEU A 148 15.45 -16.73 -14.75
N LEU A 149 16.53 -16.86 -13.96
CA LEU A 149 16.85 -18.11 -13.27
C LEU A 149 16.20 -18.22 -11.88
N PHE A 150 15.93 -17.08 -11.21
CA PHE A 150 15.49 -17.06 -9.82
C PHE A 150 14.08 -16.50 -9.61
N ILE A 151 13.48 -15.88 -10.62
CA ILE A 151 12.11 -15.30 -10.52
C ILE A 151 11.06 -16.19 -11.22
N HIS A 152 11.49 -17.33 -11.77
CA HIS A 152 10.57 -18.27 -12.45
C HIS A 152 10.13 -19.40 -11.56
#